data_f75c089ef6087b8c54886dc0e3dd11fd
#
_entry.id   f75c089ef6087b8c54886dc0e3dd11fd
#
_cell.length_a   1.000
_cell.length_b   1.000
_cell.length_c   1.000
_cell.angle_alpha   90.00
_cell.angle_beta   90.00
_cell.angle_gamma   90.00
#
_symmetry.space_group_name_H-M   'P 1'
#
loop_
_entity.id
_entity.type
_entity.pdbx_description
1 polymer ?
#
loop_
_entity_poly.entity_id
_entity_poly.type
_entity_poly.pdbx_seq_one_letter_code
_entity_poly.pdbx_strand_id
1 'polypeptide(L)'
;MQLSNDLLIGVIIGILIIKSIKNLKFLFMSKNDRRIQSIIKTLVRQSARWSTAAKQDKSVMIKVLHANYGAGYLWALHEWANPEEIKEATGVDYHQMKKEIIKVQDDSTKALMKLCPKFAPDQSYLTEIGKK
;
A
#
# COMPACT_ATOMS: atom_id res chain seq x y z
N MET A 1 -13.50 12.73 -35.98
CA MET A 1 -12.61 11.64 -36.43
C MET A 1 -13.33 10.33 -36.15
N GLN A 2 -13.88 9.68 -37.15
CA GLN A 2 -14.64 8.44 -37.03
C GLN A 2 -13.62 7.30 -37.03
N LEU A 3 -13.42 6.64 -35.85
CA LEU A 3 -12.61 5.42 -35.83
C LEU A 3 -13.26 4.38 -36.77
N SER A 4 -12.48 3.75 -37.64
CA SER A 4 -13.01 2.68 -38.50
C SER A 4 -13.50 1.52 -37.60
N ASN A 5 -14.61 0.90 -38.00
CA ASN A 5 -15.18 -0.25 -37.25
C ASN A 5 -14.15 -1.36 -37.03
N ASP A 6 -13.22 -1.54 -37.98
CA ASP A 6 -12.15 -2.54 -37.91
C ASP A 6 -11.15 -2.25 -36.77
N LEU A 7 -10.81 -0.99 -36.54
CA LEU A 7 -9.94 -0.58 -35.40
C LEU A 7 -10.64 -0.82 -34.08
N LEU A 8 -11.93 -0.52 -33.96
CA LEU A 8 -12.72 -0.75 -32.75
C LEU A 8 -12.82 -2.24 -32.44
N ILE A 9 -13.09 -3.08 -33.43
CA ILE A 9 -13.14 -4.54 -33.31
C ILE A 9 -11.77 -5.07 -32.85
N GLY A 10 -10.68 -4.62 -33.44
CA GLY A 10 -9.32 -5.01 -33.07
C GLY A 10 -8.99 -4.69 -31.59
N VAL A 11 -9.38 -3.51 -31.08
CA VAL A 11 -9.22 -3.11 -29.70
C VAL A 11 -10.03 -4.00 -28.75
N ILE A 12 -11.29 -4.29 -29.09
CA ILE A 12 -12.16 -5.17 -28.28
C ILE A 12 -11.57 -6.58 -28.19
N ILE A 13 -11.15 -7.15 -29.32
CA ILE A 13 -10.51 -8.49 -29.36
C ILE A 13 -9.24 -8.49 -28.51
N GLY A 14 -8.40 -7.46 -28.63
CA GLY A 14 -7.18 -7.31 -27.83
C GLY A 14 -7.47 -7.30 -26.31
N ILE A 15 -8.49 -6.56 -25.87
CA ILE A 15 -8.92 -6.53 -24.45
C ILE A 15 -9.42 -7.90 -23.98
N LEU A 16 -10.19 -8.61 -24.81
CA LEU A 16 -10.70 -9.94 -24.48
C LEU A 16 -9.56 -10.97 -24.36
N ILE A 17 -8.57 -10.91 -25.22
CA ILE A 17 -7.39 -11.78 -25.16
C ILE A 17 -6.60 -11.51 -23.87
N ILE A 18 -6.35 -10.25 -23.53
CA ILE A 18 -5.63 -9.87 -22.30
C ILE A 18 -6.38 -10.36 -21.04
N LYS A 19 -7.71 -10.20 -20.99
CA LYS A 19 -8.55 -10.73 -19.90
C LYS A 19 -8.48 -12.25 -19.82
N SER A 20 -8.52 -12.94 -20.95
CA SER A 20 -8.43 -14.41 -21.00
C SER A 20 -7.08 -14.93 -20.49
N ILE A 21 -5.98 -14.27 -20.86
CA ILE A 21 -4.63 -14.64 -20.39
C ILE A 21 -4.51 -14.43 -18.86
N LYS A 22 -5.04 -13.34 -18.33
CA LYS A 22 -5.05 -13.08 -16.87
C LYS A 22 -5.87 -14.13 -16.11
N ASN A 23 -7.03 -14.50 -16.63
CA ASN A 23 -7.85 -15.57 -16.02
C ASN A 23 -7.16 -16.93 -16.08
N LEU A 24 -6.46 -17.23 -17.17
CA LEU A 24 -5.71 -18.47 -17.35
C LEU A 24 -4.55 -18.56 -16.34
N LYS A 25 -3.77 -17.49 -16.16
CA LYS A 25 -2.73 -17.41 -15.11
C LYS A 25 -3.30 -17.69 -13.72
N PHE A 26 -4.45 -17.13 -13.38
CA PHE A 26 -5.11 -17.35 -12.10
C PHE A 26 -5.52 -18.82 -11.88
N LEU A 27 -6.01 -19.51 -12.92
CA LEU A 27 -6.40 -20.92 -12.85
C LEU A 27 -5.19 -21.84 -12.62
N PHE A 28 -4.01 -21.48 -13.12
CA PHE A 28 -2.78 -22.26 -12.96
C PHE A 28 -1.95 -21.85 -11.74
N MET A 29 -2.37 -20.83 -10.98
CA MET A 29 -1.69 -20.45 -9.74
C MET A 29 -1.78 -21.54 -8.68
N SER A 30 -0.65 -21.81 -8.02
CA SER A 30 -0.60 -22.73 -6.89
C SER A 30 -1.48 -22.22 -5.73
N LYS A 31 -1.89 -23.12 -4.83
CA LYS A 31 -2.63 -22.75 -3.61
C LYS A 31 -1.83 -21.75 -2.75
N ASN A 32 -0.51 -21.91 -2.72
CA ASN A 32 0.37 -21.02 -1.96
C ASN A 32 0.44 -19.62 -2.57
N ASP A 33 0.58 -19.49 -3.89
CA ASP A 33 0.61 -18.21 -4.56
C ASP A 33 -0.69 -17.44 -4.38
N ARG A 34 -1.84 -18.11 -4.43
CA ARG A 34 -3.15 -17.50 -4.14
C ARG A 34 -3.23 -16.96 -2.72
N ARG A 35 -2.65 -17.69 -1.75
CA ARG A 35 -2.57 -17.26 -0.35
C ARG A 35 -1.71 -16.01 -0.21
N ILE A 36 -0.52 -16.00 -0.81
CA ILE A 36 0.39 -14.84 -0.80
C ILE A 36 -0.28 -13.62 -1.42
N GLN A 37 -0.91 -13.75 -2.58
CA GLN A 37 -1.65 -12.64 -3.18
C GLN A 37 -2.79 -12.12 -2.30
N SER A 38 -3.47 -13.00 -1.58
CA SER A 38 -4.52 -12.59 -0.63
C SER A 38 -3.93 -11.79 0.54
N ILE A 39 -2.76 -12.17 1.05
CA ILE A 39 -2.03 -11.44 2.09
C ILE A 39 -1.64 -10.06 1.58
N ILE A 40 -1.02 -9.96 0.41
CA ILE A 40 -0.61 -8.69 -0.21
C ILE A 40 -1.82 -7.74 -0.34
N LYS A 41 -2.93 -8.22 -0.91
CA LYS A 41 -4.17 -7.43 -1.05
C LYS A 41 -4.70 -6.93 0.30
N THR A 42 -4.62 -7.78 1.32
CA THR A 42 -5.08 -7.42 2.67
C THR A 42 -4.18 -6.36 3.29
N LEU A 43 -2.86 -6.50 3.21
CA LEU A 43 -1.90 -5.55 3.77
C LEU A 43 -2.00 -4.18 3.08
N VAL A 44 -2.10 -4.13 1.75
CA VAL A 44 -2.32 -2.89 0.99
C VAL A 44 -3.61 -2.21 1.45
N ARG A 45 -4.72 -2.95 1.52
CA ARG A 45 -6.00 -2.41 1.96
C ARG A 45 -5.96 -1.88 3.39
N GLN A 46 -5.35 -2.61 4.34
CA GLN A 46 -5.27 -2.19 5.73
C GLN A 46 -4.38 -0.98 5.91
N SER A 47 -3.23 -0.95 5.23
CA SER A 47 -2.34 0.21 5.25
C SER A 47 -3.04 1.48 4.75
N ALA A 48 -3.73 1.41 3.63
CA ALA A 48 -4.50 2.53 3.07
C ALA A 48 -5.65 2.94 3.99
N ARG A 49 -6.41 1.97 4.54
CA ARG A 49 -7.54 2.22 5.43
C ARG A 49 -7.14 3.00 6.69
N TRP A 50 -6.10 2.55 7.38
CA TRP A 50 -5.66 3.20 8.62
C TRP A 50 -5.04 4.56 8.38
N SER A 51 -4.29 4.73 7.28
CA SER A 51 -3.76 6.05 6.90
C SER A 51 -4.87 7.02 6.51
N THR A 52 -5.95 6.56 5.88
CA THR A 52 -7.14 7.36 5.59
C THR A 52 -7.88 7.75 6.88
N ALA A 53 -8.06 6.81 7.81
CA ALA A 53 -8.65 7.08 9.12
C ALA A 53 -7.86 8.16 9.87
N ALA A 54 -6.52 8.07 9.88
CA ALA A 54 -5.66 9.08 10.48
C ALA A 54 -5.90 10.50 9.92
N LYS A 55 -6.15 10.63 8.61
CA LYS A 55 -6.48 11.95 8.00
C LYS A 55 -7.82 12.51 8.48
N GLN A 56 -8.75 11.66 8.86
CA GLN A 56 -10.11 12.03 9.29
C GLN A 56 -10.23 12.28 10.80
N ASP A 57 -9.28 11.80 11.61
CA ASP A 57 -9.33 11.93 13.05
C ASP A 57 -9.18 13.37 13.52
N LYS A 58 -10.03 13.77 14.45
CA LYS A 58 -9.95 15.07 15.13
C LYS A 58 -8.96 15.06 16.30
N SER A 59 -8.86 13.96 17.01
CA SER A 59 -7.92 13.77 18.12
C SER A 59 -6.52 13.48 17.58
N VAL A 60 -5.53 14.27 17.97
CA VAL A 60 -4.13 14.10 17.57
C VAL A 60 -3.56 12.76 18.04
N MET A 61 -3.94 12.31 19.25
CA MET A 61 -3.52 10.99 19.78
C MET A 61 -4.04 9.84 18.90
N ILE A 62 -5.33 9.85 18.56
CA ILE A 62 -5.94 8.82 17.72
C ILE A 62 -5.36 8.88 16.30
N LYS A 63 -5.14 10.09 15.77
CA LYS A 63 -4.47 10.30 14.49
C LYS A 63 -3.11 9.62 14.41
N VAL A 64 -2.25 9.83 15.42
CA VAL A 64 -0.93 9.18 15.49
C VAL A 64 -1.07 7.67 15.58
N LEU A 65 -2.00 7.16 16.40
CA LEU A 65 -2.25 5.73 16.53
C LEU A 65 -2.62 5.10 15.17
N HIS A 66 -3.59 5.67 14.46
CA HIS A 66 -4.03 5.17 13.17
C HIS A 66 -2.95 5.33 12.08
N ALA A 67 -2.19 6.43 12.10
CA ALA A 67 -1.07 6.64 11.19
C ALA A 67 0.02 5.56 11.36
N ASN A 68 0.33 5.22 12.62
CA ASN A 68 1.29 4.15 12.93
C ASN A 68 0.77 2.76 12.52
N TYR A 69 -0.52 2.48 12.66
CA TYR A 69 -1.10 1.24 12.12
C TYR A 69 -0.96 1.19 10.59
N GLY A 70 -1.25 2.30 9.90
CA GLY A 70 -1.07 2.38 8.45
C GLY A 70 0.36 2.10 8.00
N ALA A 71 1.34 2.72 8.67
CA ALA A 71 2.77 2.49 8.42
C ALA A 71 3.21 1.07 8.80
N GLY A 72 2.72 0.51 9.91
CA GLY A 72 3.00 -0.86 10.31
C GLY A 72 2.58 -1.90 9.28
N TYR A 73 1.38 -1.76 8.70
CA TYR A 73 0.92 -2.61 7.61
C TYR A 73 1.74 -2.41 6.32
N LEU A 74 2.23 -1.20 6.05
CA LEU A 74 3.12 -0.92 4.92
C LEU A 74 4.46 -1.64 5.07
N TRP A 75 5.05 -1.62 6.25
CA TRP A 75 6.30 -2.33 6.54
C TRP A 75 6.11 -3.84 6.47
N ALA A 76 5.04 -4.36 7.06
CA ALA A 76 4.69 -5.77 6.93
C ALA A 76 4.52 -6.20 5.45
N LEU A 77 3.91 -5.35 4.61
CA LEU A 77 3.79 -5.60 3.18
C LEU A 77 5.15 -5.74 2.50
N HIS A 78 6.11 -4.89 2.86
CA HIS A 78 7.46 -4.92 2.29
C HIS A 78 8.24 -6.19 2.64
N GLU A 79 7.95 -6.81 3.79
CA GLU A 79 8.54 -8.11 4.18
C GLU A 79 7.97 -9.28 3.36
N TRP A 80 6.77 -9.15 2.80
CA TRP A 80 6.08 -10.22 2.08
C TRP A 80 6.20 -10.15 0.57
N ALA A 81 6.45 -8.96 0.00
CA ALA A 81 6.41 -8.76 -1.44
C ALA A 81 7.27 -7.58 -1.89
N ASN A 82 7.86 -7.71 -3.06
CA ASN A 82 8.52 -6.61 -3.75
C ASN A 82 7.51 -5.69 -4.47
N PRO A 83 7.94 -4.49 -4.94
CA PRO A 83 7.06 -3.53 -5.61
C PRO A 83 6.33 -4.08 -6.84
N GLU A 84 6.99 -4.95 -7.62
CA GLU A 84 6.44 -5.57 -8.83
C GLU A 84 5.32 -6.55 -8.48
N GLU A 85 5.51 -7.39 -7.48
CA GLU A 85 4.50 -8.34 -6.98
C GLU A 85 3.29 -7.62 -6.39
N ILE A 86 3.50 -6.51 -5.68
CA ILE A 86 2.43 -5.67 -5.15
C ILE A 86 1.61 -5.09 -6.31
N LYS A 87 2.28 -4.56 -7.34
CA LYS A 87 1.62 -4.00 -8.52
C LYS A 87 0.86 -5.06 -9.30
N GLU A 88 1.43 -6.26 -9.48
CA GLU A 88 0.75 -7.38 -10.15
C GLU A 88 -0.48 -7.84 -9.38
N ALA A 89 -0.39 -7.95 -8.06
CA ALA A 89 -1.48 -8.44 -7.21
C ALA A 89 -2.63 -7.43 -7.03
N THR A 90 -2.32 -6.11 -7.00
CA THR A 90 -3.27 -5.06 -6.58
C THR A 90 -3.47 -3.94 -7.58
N GLY A 91 -2.57 -3.76 -8.55
CA GLY A 91 -2.52 -2.60 -9.44
C GLY A 91 -1.92 -1.34 -8.79
N VAL A 92 -1.53 -1.38 -7.51
CA VAL A 92 -1.05 -0.23 -6.74
C VAL A 92 0.44 -0.01 -6.98
N ASP A 93 0.84 1.25 -7.17
CA ASP A 93 2.24 1.66 -7.15
C ASP A 93 2.72 1.75 -5.69
N TYR A 94 3.64 0.86 -5.31
CA TYR A 94 4.18 0.79 -3.96
C TYR A 94 4.92 2.07 -3.54
N HIS A 95 5.70 2.67 -4.44
CA HIS A 95 6.50 3.85 -4.10
C HIS A 95 5.63 5.07 -3.83
N GLN A 96 4.59 5.27 -4.65
CA GLN A 96 3.60 6.32 -4.41
C GLN A 96 2.84 6.07 -3.11
N MET A 97 2.34 4.87 -2.89
CA MET A 97 1.63 4.47 -1.66
C MET A 97 2.51 4.69 -0.42
N LYS A 98 3.77 4.26 -0.45
CA LYS A 98 4.73 4.46 0.64
C LYS A 98 4.92 5.95 0.95
N LYS A 99 5.14 6.77 -0.07
CA LYS A 99 5.33 8.22 0.09
C LYS A 99 4.13 8.87 0.79
N GLU A 100 2.91 8.50 0.41
CA GLU A 100 1.70 9.07 1.01
C GLU A 100 1.49 8.61 2.45
N ILE A 101 1.71 7.33 2.74
CA ILE A 101 1.52 6.77 4.09
C ILE A 101 2.55 7.34 5.06
N ILE A 102 3.83 7.39 4.69
CA ILE A 102 4.88 7.96 5.52
C ILE A 102 4.63 9.45 5.77
N LYS A 103 4.16 10.19 4.76
CA LYS A 103 3.77 11.58 4.97
C LYS A 103 2.67 11.73 6.03
N VAL A 104 1.65 10.87 6.02
CA VAL A 104 0.58 10.89 7.03
C VAL A 104 1.14 10.59 8.43
N GLN A 105 2.06 9.64 8.56
CA GLN A 105 2.73 9.29 9.80
C GLN A 105 3.56 10.47 10.34
N ASP A 106 4.39 11.06 9.50
CA ASP A 106 5.25 12.20 9.85
C ASP A 106 4.43 13.43 10.28
N ASP A 107 3.41 13.79 9.51
CA ASP A 107 2.56 14.94 9.80
C ASP A 107 1.80 14.73 11.13
N SER A 108 1.34 13.51 11.39
CA SER A 108 0.64 13.14 12.63
C SER A 108 1.58 13.21 13.83
N THR A 109 2.79 12.67 13.70
CA THR A 109 3.83 12.69 14.75
C THR A 109 4.26 14.13 15.05
N LYS A 110 4.49 14.96 14.03
CA LYS A 110 4.82 16.38 14.21
C LYS A 110 3.71 17.15 14.92
N ALA A 111 2.45 16.82 14.63
CA ALA A 111 1.32 17.44 15.32
C ALA A 111 1.29 17.07 16.82
N LEU A 112 1.57 15.80 17.17
CA LEU A 112 1.68 15.37 18.56
C LEU A 112 2.85 16.04 19.28
N MET A 113 4.03 16.10 18.67
CA MET A 113 5.21 16.75 19.25
C MET A 113 4.98 18.24 19.56
N LYS A 114 4.18 18.94 18.75
CA LYS A 114 3.80 20.32 19.02
C LYS A 114 2.93 20.46 20.26
N LEU A 115 2.02 19.50 20.53
CA LEU A 115 1.15 19.50 21.70
C LEU A 115 1.86 19.01 22.96
N CYS A 116 2.77 18.05 22.81
CA CYS A 116 3.44 17.35 23.90
C CYS A 116 4.94 17.17 23.62
N PRO A 117 5.75 18.24 23.71
CA PRO A 117 7.19 18.18 23.40
C PRO A 117 7.97 17.14 24.22
N LYS A 118 7.47 16.80 25.43
CA LYS A 118 8.09 15.80 26.31
C LYS A 118 7.97 14.35 25.82
N PHE A 119 7.12 14.09 24.81
CA PHE A 119 6.98 12.77 24.17
C PHE A 119 7.93 12.54 23.00
N ALA A 120 8.83 13.50 22.72
CA ALA A 120 9.90 13.24 21.74
C ALA A 120 10.77 12.08 22.25
N PRO A 121 10.86 10.95 21.52
CA PRO A 121 11.63 9.80 21.98
C PRO A 121 13.13 10.16 22.06
N ASP A 122 13.78 9.69 23.11
CA ASP A 122 15.24 9.66 23.14
C ASP A 122 15.69 8.56 22.17
N GLN A 123 16.33 8.95 21.07
CA GLN A 123 16.59 8.08 19.92
C GLN A 123 17.89 7.26 20.02
N SER A 124 18.67 7.39 21.12
CA SER A 124 20.04 6.90 21.15
C SER A 124 20.17 5.38 20.91
N TYR A 125 19.46 4.55 21.70
CA TYR A 125 19.65 3.10 21.68
C TYR A 125 19.13 2.40 20.39
N LEU A 126 17.91 2.70 19.98
CA LEU A 126 17.32 2.08 18.80
C LEU A 126 17.98 2.54 17.50
N THR A 127 18.53 3.76 17.48
CA THR A 127 19.31 4.28 16.35
C THR A 127 20.60 3.49 16.14
N GLU A 128 21.24 3.00 17.22
CA GLU A 128 22.44 2.16 17.12
C GLU A 128 22.13 0.76 16.58
N ILE A 129 21.00 0.18 16.97
CA ILE A 129 20.56 -1.14 16.48
C ILE A 129 20.19 -1.07 15.00
N GLY A 130 19.50 -0.03 14.58
CA GLY A 130 19.05 0.14 13.19
C GLY A 130 20.15 0.42 12.18
N LYS A 131 21.40 0.65 12.63
CA LYS A 131 22.58 0.85 11.76
C LYS A 131 23.35 -0.45 11.47
N LYS A 132 23.00 -1.56 12.11
CA LYS A 132 23.61 -2.89 11.91
C LYS A 132 22.89 -3.68 10.82
#